data_6083f127d4427b9c06799e4094337477
#
_entry.id   6083f127d4427b9c06799e4094337477
#
_cell.length_a   1.000
_cell.length_b   1.000
_cell.length_c   1.000
_cell.angle_alpha   90.00
_cell.angle_beta   90.00
_cell.angle_gamma   90.00
#
_symmetry.space_group_name_H-M   'P 1'
#
loop_
_entity.id
_entity.type
_entity.pdbx_description
1 polymer ?
#
loop_
_entity_poly.entity_id
_entity_poly.type
_entity_poly.pdbx_seq_one_letter_code
_entity_poly.pdbx_strand_id
1 'polypeptide(L)' 'MGELLSDLERRVLMLYLDGRSYQEIAVDLDRHVKSIDNALQRVKRKLERYLEVRDLP' A
#
# COMPACT_ATOMS: atom_id res chain seq x y z
N MET A 1 3.10 -5.02 -19.63
CA MET A 1 3.54 -5.05 -18.56
C MET A 1 2.65 -4.94 -17.45
N GLY A 2 2.48 -5.77 -16.70
CA GLY A 2 1.58 -5.74 -15.64
C GLY A 2 1.99 -4.73 -14.59
N GLU A 3 1.05 -4.22 -13.87
CA GLU A 3 1.37 -3.32 -12.83
C GLU A 3 1.48 -4.07 -11.56
N LEU A 4 2.47 -3.78 -10.78
CA LEU A 4 2.67 -4.41 -9.52
C LEU A 4 1.56 -4.07 -8.56
N LEU A 5 1.13 -2.84 -8.54
CA LEU A 5 0.10 -2.38 -7.62
C LEU A 5 -1.13 -1.92 -8.38
N SER A 6 -2.30 -2.15 -7.79
CA SER A 6 -3.53 -1.65 -8.37
C SER A 6 -3.60 -0.14 -8.12
N ASP A 7 -4.58 0.51 -8.74
CA ASP A 7 -4.76 1.93 -8.56
C ASP A 7 -4.96 2.29 -7.10
N LEU A 8 -5.82 1.55 -6.43
CA LEU A 8 -6.08 1.82 -5.02
C LEU A 8 -4.83 1.63 -4.19
N GLU A 9 -4.13 0.54 -4.42
CA GLU A 9 -2.92 0.25 -3.66
C GLU A 9 -1.88 1.33 -3.86
N ARG A 10 -1.75 1.81 -5.08
CA ARG A 10 -0.78 2.84 -5.37
C ARG A 10 -1.15 4.14 -4.66
N ARG A 11 -2.43 4.52 -4.69
CA ARG A 11 -2.86 5.74 -4.03
C ARG A 11 -2.66 5.66 -2.53
N VAL A 12 -3.00 4.52 -1.95
CA VAL A 12 -2.83 4.32 -0.52
C VAL A 12 -1.36 4.44 -0.16
N LEU A 13 -0.49 3.80 -0.94
CA LEU A 13 0.93 3.84 -0.65
C LEU A 13 1.46 5.27 -0.75
N MET A 14 1.06 6.00 -1.77
CA MET A 14 1.56 7.35 -1.93
C MET A 14 1.14 8.24 -0.78
N LEU A 15 -0.10 8.13 -0.33
CA LEU A 15 -0.56 8.93 0.79
C LEU A 15 0.13 8.54 2.08
N TYR A 16 0.38 7.25 2.23
CA TYR A 16 1.07 6.76 3.41
C TYR A 16 2.50 7.32 3.46
N LEU A 17 3.17 7.32 2.33
CA LEU A 17 4.53 7.85 2.27
C LEU A 17 4.57 9.36 2.47
N ASP A 18 3.43 10.01 2.20
CA ASP A 18 3.35 11.45 2.41
C ASP A 18 3.12 11.76 3.88
N GLY A 19 3.04 10.77 4.73
CA GLY A 19 2.90 11.01 6.16
C GLY A 19 1.48 11.00 6.67
N ARG A 20 0.52 10.54 5.89
CA ARG A 20 -0.86 10.55 6.32
C ARG A 20 -1.18 9.35 7.17
N SER A 21 -2.08 9.52 8.11
CA SER A 21 -2.49 8.40 8.92
C SER A 21 -3.47 7.54 8.16
N TYR A 22 -3.73 6.35 8.65
CA TYR A 22 -4.69 5.45 8.04
C TYR A 22 -6.05 6.11 7.96
N GLN A 23 -6.45 6.83 9.00
CA GLN A 23 -7.74 7.48 8.99
C GLN A 23 -7.81 8.58 7.96
N GLU A 24 -6.74 9.33 7.82
CA GLU A 24 -6.70 10.39 6.84
C GLU A 24 -6.77 9.82 5.43
N ILE A 25 -6.08 8.73 5.19
CA ILE A 25 -6.11 8.08 3.89
C ILE A 25 -7.51 7.57 3.61
N ALA A 26 -8.15 6.98 4.62
CA ALA A 26 -9.48 6.44 4.44
C ALA A 26 -10.46 7.53 4.07
N VAL A 27 -10.38 8.66 4.73
CA VAL A 27 -11.26 9.77 4.43
C VAL A 27 -10.98 10.31 3.02
N ASP A 28 -9.70 10.44 2.70
CA ASP A 28 -9.31 11.01 1.44
C ASP A 28 -9.78 10.15 0.27
N LEU A 29 -9.76 8.84 0.44
CA LEU A 29 -10.15 7.93 -0.62
C LEU A 29 -11.59 7.42 -0.46
N ASP A 30 -12.29 7.90 0.56
CA ASP A 30 -13.66 7.52 0.82
C ASP A 30 -13.75 6.01 1.02
N ARG A 31 -12.90 5.49 1.86
CA ARG A 31 -12.87 4.06 2.16
C ARG A 31 -12.80 3.86 3.66
N HIS A 32 -13.03 2.64 4.11
CA HIS A 32 -12.91 2.33 5.52
C HIS A 32 -11.43 2.15 5.87
N VAL A 33 -11.11 2.44 7.12
CA VAL A 33 -9.74 2.27 7.60
C VAL A 33 -9.28 0.83 7.40
N LYS A 34 -10.18 -0.12 7.58
CA LYS A 34 -9.80 -1.52 7.41
C LYS A 34 -9.38 -1.80 5.98
N SER A 35 -10.04 -1.17 5.01
CA SER A 35 -9.64 -1.32 3.62
C SER A 35 -8.25 -0.77 3.38
N ILE A 36 -7.94 0.35 4.02
CA ILE A 36 -6.62 0.95 3.88
C ILE A 36 -5.57 0.01 4.47
N ASP A 37 -5.84 -0.54 5.63
CA ASP A 37 -4.91 -1.45 6.26
C ASP A 37 -4.68 -2.67 5.36
N ASN A 38 -5.73 -3.25 4.82
CA ASN A 38 -5.61 -4.38 3.94
C ASN A 38 -4.83 -4.04 2.69
N ALA A 39 -5.07 -2.86 2.12
CA ALA A 39 -4.35 -2.44 0.94
C ALA A 39 -2.86 -2.29 1.23
N LEU A 40 -2.53 -1.72 2.38
CA LEU A 40 -1.12 -1.55 2.73
C LEU A 40 -0.45 -2.89 2.99
N GLN A 41 -1.17 -3.83 3.56
CA GLN A 41 -0.60 -5.15 3.76
C GLN A 41 -0.31 -5.83 2.44
N ARG A 42 -1.20 -5.66 1.47
CA ARG A 42 -0.96 -6.21 0.15
C ARG A 42 0.24 -5.54 -0.51
N VAL A 43 0.34 -4.23 -0.36
CA VAL A 43 1.47 -3.51 -0.91
C VAL A 43 2.77 -4.04 -0.32
N LYS A 44 2.79 -4.23 1.00
CA LYS A 44 3.99 -4.73 1.64
C LYS A 44 4.37 -6.11 1.13
N ARG A 45 3.39 -6.99 0.98
CA ARG A 45 3.69 -8.31 0.47
C ARG A 45 4.22 -8.27 -0.94
N LYS A 46 3.61 -7.43 -1.79
CA LYS A 46 4.05 -7.35 -3.16
C LYS A 46 5.46 -6.80 -3.25
N LEU A 47 5.77 -5.81 -2.44
CA LEU A 47 7.10 -5.24 -2.45
C LEU A 47 8.13 -6.22 -1.92
N GLU A 48 7.77 -6.98 -0.92
CA GLU A 48 8.68 -7.97 -0.39
C GLU A 48 9.02 -9.01 -1.44
N ARG A 49 8.02 -9.47 -2.18
CA ARG A 49 8.28 -10.44 -3.22
C ARG A 49 9.12 -9.85 -4.33
N TYR A 50 8.85 -8.60 -4.66
CA TYR A 50 9.58 -7.95 -5.72
C TYR A 50 11.04 -7.73 -5.35
N LEU A 51 11.29 -7.37 -4.07
CA LEU A 51 12.63 -7.07 -3.64
C LEU A 51 13.31 -8.23 -3.01
N GLU A 52 12.64 -9.37 -2.91
CA GLU A 52 13.16 -10.44 -2.22
C GLU A 52 14.40 -10.88 -2.57
N VAL A 53 14.76 -10.44 -3.32
CA VAL A 53 16.02 -10.73 -3.50
C VAL A 53 16.81 -10.71 -2.39
N ARG A 54 16.56 -10.41 -1.68
CA ARG A 54 17.19 -10.34 -0.82
C ARG A 54 17.46 -10.70 0.19
N ASP A 55 17.52 -11.10 0.37
CA ASP A 55 17.72 -11.41 1.26
C ASP A 55 18.15 -11.53 2.13
N LEU A 56 18.18 -11.63 2.40
CA LEU A 56 18.56 -11.56 3.32
C LEU A 56 19.05 -12.25 3.97
N PRO A 57 19.59 -12.34 4.30
CA PRO A 57 20.22 -13.08 5.08
C PRO A 57 19.82 -13.58 5.94
#